data_ebdceb966f4a387fa8d2e2afc095e6c9
#
_entry.id   ebdceb966f4a387fa8d2e2afc095e6c9
#
_cell.length_a   1.000
_cell.length_b   1.000
_cell.length_c   1.000
_cell.angle_alpha   90.00
_cell.angle_beta   90.00
_cell.angle_gamma   90.00
#
_symmetry.space_group_name_H-M   'P 1'
#
loop_
_entity.id
_entity.type
_entity.pdbx_description
1 polymer ?
#
loop_
_entity_poly.entity_id
_entity_poly.type
_entity_poly.pdbx_seq_one_letter_code
_entity_poly.pdbx_strand_id
1 'polypeptide(L)'
;IVNKESGVVKKFNVRVIAACDSNLKRLADKGLFSRKLYELVLDTTMRVPPLRERVKDIEVIATHILAEMSAQHNLPPKRLSPEAVSLLINCSWPGNIKQLQGVIEQAFFHTPGSIIDAENIKLPGDRTLEKSWKYDKDAFIAAWKSAGGNISKLACMLDVSRVTLYRYLKKYGLGPKSEE
;
A
#
# COMPACT_ATOMS: atom_id res chain seq x y z
N ILE A 1 -4.01 33.26 14.82
CA ILE A 1 -4.71 33.06 13.52
C ILE A 1 -5.26 34.42 13.11
N VAL A 2 -4.94 34.83 11.88
CA VAL A 2 -5.48 36.05 11.28
C VAL A 2 -6.72 35.63 10.48
N ASN A 3 -7.88 36.20 10.81
CA ASN A 3 -9.04 36.04 9.95
C ASN A 3 -8.81 36.92 8.71
N LYS A 4 -8.75 36.29 7.53
CA LYS A 4 -8.47 36.99 6.26
C LYS A 4 -9.55 37.98 5.84
N GLU A 5 -10.77 37.83 6.34
CA GLU A 5 -11.88 38.72 5.99
C GLU A 5 -12.01 39.93 6.89
N SER A 6 -11.68 39.78 8.17
CA SER A 6 -11.82 40.87 9.18
C SER A 6 -10.52 41.51 9.63
N GLY A 7 -9.36 40.97 9.25
CA GLY A 7 -8.03 41.44 9.69
C GLY A 7 -7.76 41.30 11.20
N VAL A 8 -8.70 40.72 11.96
CA VAL A 8 -8.60 40.60 13.41
C VAL A 8 -7.68 39.47 13.79
N VAL A 9 -6.62 39.77 14.54
CA VAL A 9 -5.71 38.77 15.12
C VAL A 9 -6.29 38.26 16.43
N LYS A 10 -6.78 37.01 16.43
CA LYS A 10 -7.16 36.32 17.67
C LYS A 10 -6.00 35.45 18.16
N LYS A 11 -5.56 35.67 19.40
CA LYS A 11 -4.62 34.78 20.09
C LYS A 11 -5.38 33.58 20.63
N PHE A 12 -4.95 32.36 20.25
CA PHE A 12 -5.50 31.12 20.78
C PHE A 12 -4.40 30.38 21.54
N ASN A 13 -4.75 29.83 22.70
CA ASN A 13 -3.88 28.92 23.43
C ASN A 13 -4.27 27.51 23.04
N VAL A 14 -3.63 26.97 22.00
CA VAL A 14 -3.92 25.65 21.47
C VAL A 14 -2.63 24.85 21.29
N ARG A 15 -2.71 23.54 21.52
CA ARG A 15 -1.64 22.60 21.18
C ARG A 15 -1.86 22.14 19.74
N VAL A 16 -0.85 22.29 18.90
CA VAL A 16 -0.87 21.82 17.50
C VAL A 16 -0.10 20.51 17.41
N ILE A 17 -0.73 19.50 16.85
CA ILE A 17 -0.10 18.23 16.47
C ILE A 17 -0.21 18.12 14.96
N ALA A 18 0.94 18.05 14.27
CA ALA A 18 1.02 17.89 12.82
C ALA A 18 1.51 16.50 12.48
N ALA A 19 0.87 15.85 11.49
CA ALA A 19 1.32 14.58 10.94
C ALA A 19 1.61 14.74 9.45
N CYS A 20 2.68 14.10 8.96
CA CYS A 20 3.03 14.09 7.55
C CYS A 20 3.74 12.78 7.20
N ASP A 21 3.62 12.37 5.96
CA ASP A 21 4.28 11.20 5.36
C ASP A 21 5.58 11.55 4.63
N SER A 22 5.85 12.83 4.46
CA SER A 22 6.95 13.35 3.64
C SER A 22 8.04 13.98 4.52
N ASN A 23 9.26 13.99 3.99
CA ASN A 23 10.37 14.69 4.63
C ASN A 23 10.19 16.21 4.50
N LEU A 24 9.61 16.83 5.54
CA LEU A 24 9.32 18.26 5.57
C LEU A 24 10.57 19.14 5.39
N LYS A 25 11.73 18.72 5.92
CA LYS A 25 12.98 19.42 5.73
C LYS A 25 13.31 19.56 4.24
N ARG A 26 13.26 18.44 3.50
CA ARG A 26 13.52 18.44 2.06
C ARG A 26 12.52 19.29 1.28
N LEU A 27 11.26 19.34 1.72
CA LEU A 27 10.24 20.16 1.09
C LEU A 27 10.48 21.65 1.37
N ALA A 28 10.87 22.01 2.61
CA ALA A 28 11.22 23.38 2.98
C ALA A 28 12.48 23.86 2.24
N ASP A 29 13.50 23.00 2.10
CA ASP A 29 14.74 23.32 1.38
C ASP A 29 14.48 23.53 -0.14
N LYS A 30 13.47 22.88 -0.69
CA LYS A 30 13.03 23.05 -2.09
C LYS A 30 12.02 24.20 -2.29
N GLY A 31 11.66 24.93 -1.23
CA GLY A 31 10.65 25.99 -1.30
C GLY A 31 9.22 25.50 -1.47
N LEU A 32 8.96 24.18 -1.39
CA LEU A 32 7.65 23.56 -1.53
C LEU A 32 6.85 23.54 -0.21
N PHE A 33 7.50 23.92 0.89
CA PHE A 33 6.88 24.04 2.21
C PHE A 33 7.41 25.29 2.92
N SER A 34 6.55 26.00 3.66
CA SER A 34 6.95 27.21 4.38
C SER A 34 8.01 26.91 5.43
N ARG A 35 9.18 27.55 5.32
CA ARG A 35 10.28 27.41 6.29
C ARG A 35 9.88 27.84 7.69
N LYS A 36 9.11 28.93 7.81
CA LYS A 36 8.58 29.41 9.10
C LYS A 36 7.66 28.37 9.75
N LEU A 37 6.81 27.71 8.97
CA LEU A 37 5.93 26.66 9.49
C LEU A 37 6.72 25.40 9.86
N TYR A 38 7.73 25.05 9.09
CA TYR A 38 8.64 23.94 9.41
C TYR A 38 9.34 24.17 10.76
N GLU A 39 9.88 25.37 10.98
CA GLU A 39 10.55 25.72 12.24
C GLU A 39 9.60 25.64 13.45
N LEU A 40 8.34 26.05 13.29
CA LEU A 40 7.32 25.96 14.35
C LEU A 40 6.92 24.52 14.75
N VAL A 41 7.00 23.57 13.82
CA VAL A 41 6.61 22.17 14.08
C VAL A 41 7.79 21.26 14.38
N LEU A 42 9.03 21.78 14.29
CA LEU A 42 10.25 20.97 14.42
C LEU A 42 10.61 20.62 15.87
N ASP A 43 10.21 21.46 16.85
CA ASP A 43 10.67 21.39 18.24
C ASP A 43 10.47 20.02 18.90
N THR A 44 9.45 19.27 18.50
CA THR A 44 9.22 17.90 18.97
C THR A 44 8.80 17.01 17.81
N THR A 45 9.77 16.35 17.17
CA THR A 45 9.51 15.45 16.08
C THR A 45 9.55 14.00 16.55
N MET A 46 8.46 13.27 16.32
CA MET A 46 8.38 11.82 16.55
C MET A 46 8.30 11.10 15.22
N ARG A 47 9.23 10.18 14.98
CA ARG A 47 9.20 9.30 13.82
C ARG A 47 8.43 8.02 14.16
N VAL A 48 7.36 7.74 13.42
CA VAL A 48 6.67 6.45 13.49
C VAL A 48 7.35 5.49 12.50
N PRO A 49 7.99 4.39 12.96
CA PRO A 49 8.64 3.45 12.05
C PRO A 49 7.59 2.72 11.19
N PRO A 50 7.90 2.43 9.91
CA PRO A 50 7.02 1.62 9.07
C PRO A 50 6.94 0.17 9.59
N LEU A 51 5.90 -0.55 9.18
CA LEU A 51 5.60 -1.89 9.70
C LEU A 51 6.76 -2.89 9.49
N ARG A 52 7.50 -2.77 8.38
CA ARG A 52 8.70 -3.58 8.10
C ARG A 52 9.85 -3.39 9.11
N GLU A 53 9.89 -2.27 9.83
CA GLU A 53 10.90 -2.00 10.87
C GLU A 53 10.44 -2.48 12.26
N ARG A 54 9.17 -2.90 12.41
CA ARG A 54 8.58 -3.42 13.65
C ARG A 54 7.87 -4.76 13.43
N VAL A 55 8.63 -5.71 12.93
CA VAL A 55 8.16 -7.03 12.49
C VAL A 55 7.43 -7.81 13.59
N LYS A 56 7.84 -7.62 14.85
CA LYS A 56 7.23 -8.26 16.04
C LYS A 56 5.79 -7.82 16.28
N ASP A 57 5.40 -6.65 15.75
CA ASP A 57 4.04 -6.13 15.93
C ASP A 57 3.06 -6.75 14.93
N ILE A 58 3.56 -7.36 13.84
CA ILE A 58 2.71 -7.87 12.74
C ILE A 58 1.72 -8.91 13.24
N GLU A 59 2.17 -9.90 14.02
CA GLU A 59 1.33 -10.95 14.57
C GLU A 59 0.26 -10.38 15.51
N VAL A 60 0.66 -9.47 16.41
CA VAL A 60 -0.23 -8.83 17.37
C VAL A 60 -1.30 -8.01 16.66
N ILE A 61 -0.90 -7.21 15.67
CA ILE A 61 -1.82 -6.39 14.87
C ILE A 61 -2.77 -7.27 14.06
N ALA A 62 -2.27 -8.33 13.42
CA ALA A 62 -3.10 -9.25 12.63
C ALA A 62 -4.13 -9.97 13.52
N THR A 63 -3.74 -10.42 14.70
CA THR A 63 -4.64 -11.05 15.68
C THR A 63 -5.71 -10.07 16.16
N HIS A 64 -5.34 -8.82 16.42
CA HIS A 64 -6.28 -7.77 16.80
C HIS A 64 -7.32 -7.50 15.70
N ILE A 65 -6.87 -7.39 14.46
CA ILE A 65 -7.77 -7.22 13.29
C ILE A 65 -8.77 -8.39 13.21
N LEU A 66 -8.32 -9.64 13.38
CA LEU A 66 -9.19 -10.80 13.35
C LEU A 66 -10.25 -10.75 14.47
N ALA A 67 -9.86 -10.31 15.68
CA ALA A 67 -10.78 -10.16 16.80
C ALA A 67 -11.83 -9.08 16.54
N GLU A 68 -11.41 -7.92 16.00
CA GLU A 68 -12.32 -6.85 15.61
C GLU A 68 -13.31 -7.31 14.53
N MET A 69 -12.84 -8.02 13.50
CA MET A 69 -13.69 -8.55 12.43
C MET A 69 -14.73 -9.54 12.96
N SER A 70 -14.30 -10.44 13.85
CA SER A 70 -15.22 -11.39 14.49
C SER A 70 -16.33 -10.66 15.26
N ALA A 71 -15.98 -9.63 16.03
CA ALA A 71 -16.92 -8.84 16.80
C ALA A 71 -17.86 -8.00 15.91
N GLN A 72 -17.32 -7.33 14.88
CA GLN A 72 -18.11 -6.47 13.99
C GLN A 72 -19.12 -7.25 13.15
N HIS A 73 -18.76 -8.46 12.72
CA HIS A 73 -19.61 -9.28 11.85
C HIS A 73 -20.39 -10.37 12.60
N ASN A 74 -20.26 -10.47 13.94
CA ASN A 74 -20.84 -11.55 14.74
C ASN A 74 -20.49 -12.94 14.22
N LEU A 75 -19.24 -13.11 13.77
CA LEU A 75 -18.71 -14.37 13.25
C LEU A 75 -17.79 -15.06 14.29
N PRO A 76 -17.62 -16.38 14.21
CA PRO A 76 -16.71 -17.11 15.09
C PRO A 76 -15.28 -16.56 15.00
N PRO A 77 -14.53 -16.50 16.11
CA PRO A 77 -13.15 -16.04 16.11
C PRO A 77 -12.27 -16.96 15.29
N LYS A 78 -11.39 -16.34 14.48
CA LYS A 78 -10.40 -17.05 13.67
C LYS A 78 -8.99 -16.81 14.19
N ARG A 79 -8.08 -17.74 13.89
CA ARG A 79 -6.68 -17.68 14.29
C ARG A 79 -5.79 -17.88 13.06
N LEU A 80 -4.58 -17.34 13.10
CA LEU A 80 -3.54 -17.60 12.10
C LEU A 80 -2.78 -18.87 12.46
N SER A 81 -2.45 -19.70 11.48
CA SER A 81 -1.46 -20.76 11.68
C SER A 81 -0.05 -20.19 11.81
N PRO A 82 0.91 -20.93 12.39
CA PRO A 82 2.31 -20.49 12.47
C PRO A 82 2.92 -20.19 11.10
N GLU A 83 2.55 -20.94 10.07
CA GLU A 83 2.96 -20.76 8.69
C GLU A 83 2.40 -19.46 8.12
N ALA A 84 1.14 -19.13 8.43
CA ALA A 84 0.52 -17.87 8.04
C ALA A 84 1.19 -16.67 8.70
N VAL A 85 1.51 -16.77 10.00
CA VAL A 85 2.28 -15.73 10.73
C VAL A 85 3.65 -15.53 10.09
N SER A 86 4.37 -16.62 9.81
CA SER A 86 5.69 -16.57 9.17
C SER A 86 5.62 -15.90 7.80
N LEU A 87 4.58 -16.17 7.01
CA LEU A 87 4.35 -15.55 5.72
C LEU A 87 4.14 -14.04 5.84
N LEU A 88 3.32 -13.59 6.80
CA LEU A 88 3.06 -12.17 7.04
C LEU A 88 4.30 -11.41 7.51
N ILE A 89 5.12 -12.03 8.37
CA ILE A 89 6.36 -11.47 8.89
C ILE A 89 7.38 -11.21 7.78
N ASN A 90 7.45 -12.07 6.79
CA ASN A 90 8.40 -11.96 5.67
C ASN A 90 7.97 -10.97 4.58
N CYS A 91 6.79 -10.37 4.68
CA CYS A 91 6.30 -9.38 3.72
C CYS A 91 6.77 -7.96 4.07
N SER A 92 7.10 -7.15 3.05
CA SER A 92 7.64 -5.80 3.22
C SER A 92 6.62 -4.71 3.59
N TRP A 93 5.35 -4.96 3.41
CA TRP A 93 4.22 -4.09 3.75
C TRP A 93 4.39 -2.61 3.33
N PRO A 94 4.56 -2.28 2.04
CA PRO A 94 4.70 -0.89 1.60
C PRO A 94 3.51 0.01 1.96
N GLY A 95 2.29 -0.56 2.08
CA GLY A 95 1.09 0.11 2.55
C GLY A 95 0.86 -0.01 4.07
N ASN A 96 1.87 -0.46 4.83
CA ASN A 96 1.85 -0.58 6.29
C ASN A 96 0.62 -1.32 6.83
N ILE A 97 0.08 -0.86 7.97
CA ILE A 97 -1.07 -1.48 8.66
C ILE A 97 -2.31 -1.55 7.76
N LYS A 98 -2.57 -0.51 6.96
CA LYS A 98 -3.73 -0.51 6.06
C LYS A 98 -3.69 -1.65 5.03
N GLN A 99 -2.51 -1.97 4.54
CA GLN A 99 -2.31 -3.07 3.61
C GLN A 99 -2.44 -4.43 4.32
N LEU A 100 -1.84 -4.57 5.50
CA LEU A 100 -1.99 -5.75 6.34
C LEU A 100 -3.47 -6.01 6.65
N GLN A 101 -4.21 -4.98 7.07
CA GLN A 101 -5.63 -5.07 7.34
C GLN A 101 -6.41 -5.63 6.14
N GLY A 102 -6.22 -5.07 4.95
CA GLY A 102 -6.92 -5.55 3.75
C GLY A 102 -6.62 -7.02 3.41
N VAL A 103 -5.38 -7.49 3.66
CA VAL A 103 -5.00 -8.89 3.46
C VAL A 103 -5.68 -9.80 4.48
N ILE A 104 -5.68 -9.40 5.75
CA ILE A 104 -6.33 -10.17 6.82
C ILE A 104 -7.84 -10.21 6.66
N GLU A 105 -8.49 -9.09 6.31
CA GLU A 105 -9.92 -9.03 6.00
C GLU A 105 -10.29 -9.99 4.86
N GLN A 106 -9.52 -9.99 3.78
CA GLN A 106 -9.74 -10.90 2.66
C GLN A 106 -9.59 -12.37 3.10
N ALA A 107 -8.54 -12.71 3.84
CA ALA A 107 -8.33 -14.05 4.36
C ALA A 107 -9.46 -14.48 5.31
N PHE A 108 -9.92 -13.56 6.17
CA PHE A 108 -11.01 -13.82 7.11
C PHE A 108 -12.29 -14.28 6.39
N PHE A 109 -12.72 -13.59 5.34
CA PHE A 109 -13.95 -13.93 4.63
C PHE A 109 -13.82 -15.14 3.70
N HIS A 110 -12.63 -15.39 3.17
CA HIS A 110 -12.43 -16.51 2.22
C HIS A 110 -12.11 -17.84 2.90
N THR A 111 -11.76 -17.83 4.18
CA THR A 111 -11.47 -19.06 4.92
C THR A 111 -12.75 -19.59 5.57
N PRO A 112 -13.25 -20.76 5.21
CA PRO A 112 -14.48 -21.31 5.81
C PRO A 112 -14.29 -21.79 7.27
N GLY A 113 -13.07 -22.16 7.65
CA GLY A 113 -12.73 -22.68 8.99
C GLY A 113 -12.34 -21.59 9.99
N SER A 114 -11.96 -22.04 11.20
CA SER A 114 -11.48 -21.19 12.30
C SER A 114 -9.98 -20.89 12.24
N ILE A 115 -9.22 -21.57 11.38
CA ILE A 115 -7.79 -21.40 11.21
C ILE A 115 -7.55 -20.85 9.80
N ILE A 116 -6.78 -19.78 9.71
CA ILE A 116 -6.33 -19.16 8.48
C ILE A 116 -4.90 -19.63 8.23
N ASP A 117 -4.73 -20.47 7.21
CA ASP A 117 -3.44 -21.00 6.78
C ASP A 117 -2.77 -20.08 5.77
N ALA A 118 -1.47 -20.32 5.51
CA ALA A 118 -0.69 -19.54 4.55
C ALA A 118 -1.33 -19.51 3.16
N GLU A 119 -1.98 -20.59 2.74
CA GLU A 119 -2.68 -20.71 1.46
C GLU A 119 -3.89 -19.78 1.33
N ASN A 120 -4.50 -19.41 2.46
CA ASN A 120 -5.64 -18.51 2.50
C ASN A 120 -5.22 -17.02 2.41
N ILE A 121 -3.92 -16.73 2.58
CA ILE A 121 -3.37 -15.39 2.59
C ILE A 121 -2.85 -15.04 1.20
N LYS A 122 -3.53 -14.11 0.54
CA LYS A 122 -3.08 -13.54 -0.72
C LYS A 122 -2.21 -12.30 -0.44
N LEU A 123 -0.89 -12.47 -0.49
CA LEU A 123 0.02 -11.36 -0.30
C LEU A 123 -0.05 -10.37 -1.47
N PRO A 124 0.13 -9.08 -1.20
CA PRO A 124 0.12 -8.04 -2.23
C PRO A 124 1.32 -8.13 -3.21
N GLY A 125 2.30 -9.00 -2.94
CA GLY A 125 3.41 -9.29 -3.85
C GLY A 125 3.00 -9.99 -5.14
N ASP A 126 1.95 -10.78 -5.12
CA ASP A 126 1.35 -11.33 -6.34
C ASP A 126 0.66 -10.27 -7.22
N ARG A 127 0.26 -9.13 -6.59
CA ARG A 127 -0.32 -7.98 -7.32
C ARG A 127 0.67 -6.85 -7.62
N THR A 128 1.83 -6.82 -6.99
CA THR A 128 2.82 -5.75 -7.24
C THR A 128 3.66 -6.00 -8.50
N LEU A 129 3.81 -7.24 -8.93
CA LEU A 129 4.26 -7.53 -10.29
C LEU A 129 3.22 -7.03 -11.33
N GLU A 130 1.92 -7.08 -11.00
CA GLU A 130 0.85 -6.61 -11.89
C GLU A 130 0.81 -5.08 -12.06
N LYS A 131 1.35 -4.30 -11.13
CA LYS A 131 1.33 -2.82 -11.23
C LYS A 131 2.69 -2.17 -11.47
N SER A 132 3.81 -2.85 -11.18
CA SER A 132 5.14 -2.31 -11.45
C SER A 132 5.34 -2.05 -12.95
N TRP A 133 4.79 -2.90 -13.81
CA TRP A 133 4.85 -2.76 -15.26
C TRP A 133 4.24 -1.44 -15.79
N LYS A 134 3.33 -0.79 -15.03
CA LYS A 134 2.74 0.51 -15.42
C LYS A 134 3.76 1.65 -15.35
N TYR A 135 4.74 1.51 -14.48
CA TYR A 135 5.73 2.55 -14.17
C TYR A 135 7.15 2.12 -14.53
N ASP A 136 7.37 0.83 -14.76
CA ASP A 136 8.66 0.22 -15.10
C ASP A 136 8.59 -0.43 -16.48
N LYS A 137 9.35 0.15 -17.43
CA LYS A 137 9.43 -0.33 -18.81
C LYS A 137 9.98 -1.75 -18.89
N ASP A 138 10.99 -2.08 -18.06
CA ASP A 138 11.67 -3.38 -18.11
C ASP A 138 10.78 -4.48 -17.56
N ALA A 139 10.01 -4.20 -16.51
CA ALA A 139 8.99 -5.11 -15.99
C ALA A 139 7.89 -5.39 -17.03
N PHE A 140 7.45 -4.37 -17.77
CA PHE A 140 6.48 -4.54 -18.85
C PHE A 140 7.04 -5.38 -20.01
N ILE A 141 8.28 -5.13 -20.42
CA ILE A 141 8.96 -5.89 -21.48
C ILE A 141 9.12 -7.36 -21.06
N ALA A 142 9.49 -7.63 -19.82
CA ALA A 142 9.60 -8.99 -19.30
C ALA A 142 8.26 -9.73 -19.32
N ALA A 143 7.18 -9.08 -18.89
CA ALA A 143 5.82 -9.63 -18.96
C ALA A 143 5.38 -9.89 -20.42
N TRP A 144 5.67 -8.96 -21.33
CA TRP A 144 5.39 -9.10 -22.77
C TRP A 144 6.10 -10.30 -23.39
N LYS A 145 7.39 -10.48 -23.09
CA LYS A 145 8.18 -11.65 -23.52
C LYS A 145 7.63 -12.96 -22.96
N SER A 146 7.27 -12.99 -21.67
CA SER A 146 6.67 -14.16 -21.02
C SER A 146 5.31 -14.54 -21.61
N ALA A 147 4.55 -13.56 -22.07
CA ALA A 147 3.28 -13.79 -22.79
C ALA A 147 3.49 -14.25 -24.25
N GLY A 148 4.76 -14.30 -24.73
CA GLY A 148 5.08 -14.68 -26.12
C GLY A 148 4.59 -13.66 -27.16
N GLY A 149 4.38 -12.39 -26.78
CA GLY A 149 3.83 -11.36 -27.66
C GLY A 149 2.30 -11.47 -27.85
N ASN A 150 1.61 -12.32 -27.10
CA ASN A 150 0.16 -12.50 -27.19
C ASN A 150 -0.56 -11.54 -26.25
N ILE A 151 -1.30 -10.59 -26.83
CA ILE A 151 -2.03 -9.54 -26.09
C ILE A 151 -3.11 -10.13 -25.19
N SER A 152 -3.82 -11.16 -25.64
CA SER A 152 -4.89 -11.78 -24.87
C SER A 152 -4.35 -12.50 -23.63
N LYS A 153 -3.22 -13.21 -23.79
CA LYS A 153 -2.51 -13.85 -22.68
C LYS A 153 -1.96 -12.83 -21.71
N LEU A 154 -1.37 -11.75 -22.21
CA LEU A 154 -0.86 -10.67 -21.36
C LEU A 154 -1.98 -9.93 -20.61
N ALA A 155 -3.14 -9.73 -21.25
CA ALA A 155 -4.31 -9.12 -20.62
C ALA A 155 -4.80 -9.94 -19.43
N CYS A 156 -4.84 -11.25 -19.59
CA CYS A 156 -5.19 -12.20 -18.53
C CYS A 156 -4.14 -12.21 -17.40
N MET A 157 -2.84 -12.25 -17.76
CA MET A 157 -1.74 -12.26 -16.78
C MET A 157 -1.68 -10.98 -15.93
N LEU A 158 -1.98 -9.82 -16.52
CA LEU A 158 -1.89 -8.52 -15.86
C LEU A 158 -3.24 -7.99 -15.34
N ASP A 159 -4.30 -8.77 -15.48
CA ASP A 159 -5.68 -8.40 -15.10
C ASP A 159 -6.08 -7.00 -15.58
N VAL A 160 -5.87 -6.75 -16.88
CA VAL A 160 -6.18 -5.46 -17.51
C VAL A 160 -6.86 -5.63 -18.87
N SER A 161 -7.58 -4.58 -19.29
CA SER A 161 -8.20 -4.59 -20.60
C SER A 161 -7.15 -4.54 -21.74
N ARG A 162 -7.47 -5.17 -22.88
CA ARG A 162 -6.60 -5.12 -24.07
C ARG A 162 -6.34 -3.67 -24.52
N VAL A 163 -7.32 -2.80 -24.36
CA VAL A 163 -7.19 -1.35 -24.69
C VAL A 163 -6.10 -0.69 -23.86
N THR A 164 -6.02 -1.02 -22.57
CA THR A 164 -4.97 -0.53 -21.68
C THR A 164 -3.60 -1.00 -22.16
N LEU A 165 -3.46 -2.28 -22.56
CA LEU A 165 -2.19 -2.82 -23.05
C LEU A 165 -1.74 -2.18 -24.35
N TYR A 166 -2.64 -1.92 -25.31
CA TYR A 166 -2.30 -1.22 -26.53
C TYR A 166 -1.69 0.16 -26.27
N ARG A 167 -2.20 0.90 -25.26
CA ARG A 167 -1.62 2.20 -24.84
C ARG A 167 -0.19 2.05 -24.36
N TYR A 168 0.10 1.01 -23.57
CA TYR A 168 1.44 0.77 -23.03
C TYR A 168 2.39 0.21 -24.07
N LEU A 169 1.95 -0.67 -24.96
CA LEU A 169 2.73 -1.13 -26.10
C LEU A 169 3.17 0.06 -26.97
N LYS A 170 2.23 0.96 -27.29
CA LYS A 170 2.52 2.20 -28.03
C LYS A 170 3.48 3.10 -27.25
N LYS A 171 3.27 3.27 -25.93
CA LYS A 171 4.14 4.08 -25.07
C LYS A 171 5.58 3.58 -25.01
N TYR A 172 5.77 2.25 -25.04
CA TYR A 172 7.09 1.63 -24.92
C TYR A 172 7.68 1.20 -26.27
N GLY A 173 7.02 1.51 -27.38
CA GLY A 173 7.51 1.22 -28.73
C GLY A 173 7.52 -0.27 -29.09
N LEU A 174 6.64 -1.05 -28.46
CA LEU A 174 6.50 -2.49 -28.69
C LEU A 174 5.27 -2.70 -29.60
N GLY A 175 5.47 -3.19 -30.82
CA GLY A 175 4.36 -3.61 -31.68
C GLY A 175 3.89 -5.03 -31.37
N PRO A 176 2.59 -5.37 -31.56
CA PRO A 176 2.18 -6.75 -31.66
C PRO A 176 2.91 -7.37 -32.86
N LYS A 177 3.52 -8.56 -32.71
CA LYS A 177 3.98 -9.30 -33.86
C LYS A 177 2.77 -9.54 -34.75
N SER A 178 2.81 -9.01 -35.97
CA SER A 178 1.89 -9.39 -37.02
C SER A 178 2.02 -10.90 -37.20
N GLU A 179 0.93 -11.64 -36.98
CA GLU A 179 0.87 -13.04 -37.38
C GLU A 179 0.97 -13.03 -38.92
N GLU A 180 2.11 -13.49 -39.45
CA GLU A 180 2.21 -14.04 -40.79
C GLU A 180 1.75 -15.50 -40.78
#